data_dacff3e80be94ecc99a61e7e7cbb1d8f
#
_entry.id   dacff3e80be94ecc99a61e7e7cbb1d8f
#
_cell.length_a   1.000
_cell.length_b   1.000
_cell.length_c   1.000
_cell.angle_alpha   90.00
_cell.angle_beta   90.00
_cell.angle_gamma   90.00
#
_symmetry.space_group_name_H-M   'P 1'
#
loop_
_entity.id
_entity.type
_entity.pdbx_description
1 polymer ?
#
loop_
_entity_poly.entity_id
_entity_poly.type
_entity_poly.pdbx_seq_one_letter_code
_entity_poly.pdbx_strand_id
1 'polypeptide(L)'
;MQFRIAGEKKDEKSFLSFRKKKYKDDAKYVDNNYFMLQEIFAGKLHFVKSVEIIPAMVVAEESDVLAHAGTGDILCEAIIAYAPLLPEYIQICFFESLEGCEKAVELLMDQAGRIGKEHGCSRIVIGLFGHVNYGLGFLNSHYDSVNSFSSLGNPAYYNAYFENLGCEKTKLNTYFTHDLNNRLSRYPALIAKLRKNYDFKPFDKRQFEYYSHIYTDLNNACFTEHKYYYHREYEDDYEMLKELFLFMKEDSLFFAFKGNKPVGFIMWYPDYNELAKPGELFGTKHFFKNILKGKNIKTAKVMEWGVLEEYRGCGLPVALTDCVYQTLKSNYNCSRVESSWILDENEDSNSICQAICDEKYKEYVVYEKAIG
;
A
#
# COMPACT_ATOMS: atom_id res chain seq x y z
N MET A 1 21.72 2.83 23.69
CA MET A 1 20.89 3.15 22.50
C MET A 1 20.24 4.50 22.70
N GLN A 2 20.21 5.31 21.67
CA GLN A 2 19.66 6.67 21.72
C GLN A 2 18.57 6.84 20.65
N PHE A 3 17.39 7.30 21.08
CA PHE A 3 16.35 7.77 20.15
C PHE A 3 16.71 9.16 19.61
N ARG A 4 16.55 9.36 18.30
CA ARG A 4 16.80 10.62 17.61
C ARG A 4 15.71 10.92 16.60
N ILE A 5 15.34 12.20 16.50
CA ILE A 5 14.51 12.71 15.41
C ILE A 5 15.44 13.16 14.28
N ALA A 6 15.18 12.72 13.06
CA ALA A 6 15.94 13.13 11.87
C ALA A 6 15.50 14.52 11.42
N GLY A 7 16.03 15.56 12.07
CA GLY A 7 15.70 16.97 11.80
C GLY A 7 16.68 17.70 10.89
N GLU A 8 17.85 17.13 10.66
CA GLU A 8 18.89 17.71 9.82
C GLU A 8 19.07 16.94 8.52
N LYS A 9 19.51 17.62 7.44
CA LYS A 9 19.78 16.97 6.13
C LYS A 9 20.73 15.77 6.21
N LYS A 10 21.63 15.75 7.18
CA LYS A 10 22.53 14.62 7.43
C LYS A 10 21.76 13.40 7.93
N ASP A 11 20.81 13.62 8.83
CA ASP A 11 19.99 12.54 9.40
C ASP A 11 19.02 12.00 8.36
N GLU A 12 18.37 12.86 7.56
CA GLU A 12 17.53 12.45 6.43
C GLU A 12 18.30 11.56 5.45
N LYS A 13 19.55 11.96 5.12
CA LYS A 13 20.44 11.16 4.26
C LYS A 13 20.77 9.81 4.89
N SER A 14 21.01 9.77 6.19
CA SER A 14 21.30 8.53 6.93
C SER A 14 20.07 7.61 6.93
N PHE A 15 18.90 8.14 7.23
CA PHE A 15 17.61 7.46 7.17
C PHE A 15 17.39 6.83 5.79
N LEU A 16 17.41 7.60 4.72
CA LEU A 16 17.23 7.08 3.35
C LEU A 16 18.31 6.06 2.94
N SER A 17 19.53 6.18 3.46
CA SER A 17 20.61 5.25 3.14
C SER A 17 20.52 3.92 3.88
N PHE A 18 19.83 3.88 5.03
CA PHE A 18 19.67 2.66 5.83
C PHE A 18 18.94 1.58 5.05
N ARG A 19 17.77 1.89 4.49
CA ARG A 19 16.99 0.97 3.64
C ARG A 19 17.81 0.45 2.47
N LYS A 20 18.50 1.36 1.76
CA LYS A 20 19.34 1.01 0.62
C LYS A 20 20.45 0.03 0.98
N LYS A 21 21.11 0.24 2.14
CA LYS A 21 22.17 -0.66 2.61
C LYS A 21 21.61 -2.01 3.01
N LYS A 22 20.50 -2.00 3.76
CA LYS A 22 19.86 -3.20 4.29
C LYS A 22 19.43 -4.17 3.20
N TYR A 23 18.81 -3.69 2.12
CA TYR A 23 18.25 -4.53 1.07
C TYR A 23 19.12 -4.68 -0.18
N LYS A 24 20.35 -4.13 -0.17
CA LYS A 24 21.25 -4.11 -1.33
C LYS A 24 21.47 -5.50 -1.95
N ASP A 25 21.60 -6.51 -1.12
CA ASP A 25 21.92 -7.87 -1.53
C ASP A 25 20.73 -8.84 -1.33
N ASP A 26 19.55 -8.31 -1.00
CA ASP A 26 18.33 -9.11 -0.84
C ASP A 26 17.70 -9.41 -2.20
N ALA A 27 17.85 -10.66 -2.65
CA ALA A 27 17.34 -11.14 -3.93
C ALA A 27 15.79 -11.18 -4.03
N LYS A 28 15.07 -10.92 -2.93
CA LYS A 28 13.61 -11.03 -2.83
C LYS A 28 12.91 -9.69 -2.61
N TYR A 29 13.66 -8.61 -2.50
CA TYR A 29 13.13 -7.30 -2.15
C TYR A 29 13.30 -6.28 -3.28
N VAL A 30 12.24 -5.53 -3.55
CA VAL A 30 12.25 -4.31 -4.38
C VAL A 30 11.67 -3.18 -3.54
N ASP A 31 12.43 -2.12 -3.32
CA ASP A 31 11.97 -0.98 -2.52
C ASP A 31 11.08 -0.05 -3.34
N ASN A 32 9.79 -0.13 -3.14
CA ASN A 32 8.79 0.74 -3.75
C ASN A 32 8.61 2.07 -2.98
N ASN A 33 9.10 2.16 -1.74
CA ASN A 33 8.81 3.27 -0.83
C ASN A 33 9.86 4.37 -0.87
N TYR A 34 11.03 4.09 -1.43
CA TYR A 34 12.17 5.03 -1.43
C TYR A 34 11.83 6.39 -2.06
N PHE A 35 11.13 6.37 -3.19
CA PHE A 35 10.72 7.60 -3.87
C PHE A 35 9.73 8.41 -3.02
N MET A 36 8.71 7.77 -2.48
CA MET A 36 7.73 8.41 -1.59
C MET A 36 8.40 9.02 -0.36
N LEU A 37 9.35 8.32 0.27
CA LEU A 37 10.12 8.85 1.39
C LEU A 37 10.91 10.10 1.00
N GLN A 38 11.52 10.15 -0.20
CA GLN A 38 12.20 11.34 -0.67
C GLN A 38 11.24 12.52 -0.85
N GLU A 39 10.03 12.31 -1.37
CA GLU A 39 9.03 13.35 -1.53
C GLU A 39 8.47 13.83 -0.17
N ILE A 40 8.32 12.91 0.80
CA ILE A 40 7.95 13.23 2.19
C ILE A 40 9.00 14.16 2.81
N PHE A 41 10.29 13.78 2.77
CA PHE A 41 11.37 14.61 3.31
C PHE A 41 11.51 15.97 2.58
N ALA A 42 11.15 16.01 1.31
CA ALA A 42 11.16 17.26 0.53
C ALA A 42 9.91 18.13 0.79
N GLY A 43 8.94 17.66 1.59
CA GLY A 43 7.67 18.36 1.87
C GLY A 43 6.81 18.59 0.64
N LYS A 44 6.91 17.71 -0.38
CA LYS A 44 6.25 17.93 -1.66
C LYS A 44 4.87 17.30 -1.75
N LEU A 45 4.61 16.21 -1.02
CA LEU A 45 3.31 15.55 -1.03
C LEU A 45 2.26 16.40 -0.29
N HIS A 46 1.07 16.51 -0.85
CA HIS A 46 -0.01 17.30 -0.26
C HIS A 46 -0.36 16.79 1.14
N PHE A 47 -0.46 15.48 1.33
CA PHE A 47 -0.87 14.88 2.60
C PHE A 47 0.05 15.24 3.79
N VAL A 48 1.33 15.57 3.57
CA VAL A 48 2.23 16.02 4.66
C VAL A 48 1.86 17.40 5.21
N LYS A 49 0.91 18.12 4.58
CA LYS A 49 0.36 19.39 5.10
C LYS A 49 -0.69 19.14 6.17
N SER A 50 -1.39 18.00 6.11
CA SER A 50 -2.48 17.62 7.02
C SER A 50 -2.08 16.55 8.03
N VAL A 51 -0.91 15.90 7.84
CA VAL A 51 -0.38 14.86 8.72
C VAL A 51 0.97 15.32 9.28
N GLU A 52 1.11 15.31 10.60
CA GLU A 52 2.39 15.59 11.24
C GLU A 52 3.34 14.41 11.01
N ILE A 53 4.55 14.69 10.53
CA ILE A 53 5.55 13.71 10.14
C ILE A 53 6.81 13.89 10.99
N ILE A 54 7.18 12.87 11.76
CA ILE A 54 8.34 12.86 12.64
C ILE A 54 9.25 11.68 12.23
N PRO A 55 10.26 11.90 11.38
CA PRO A 55 11.22 10.85 11.07
C PRO A 55 12.08 10.52 12.30
N ALA A 56 12.09 9.27 12.73
CA ALA A 56 12.71 8.81 13.95
C ALA A 56 13.68 7.66 13.72
N MET A 57 14.77 7.65 14.46
CA MET A 57 15.81 6.62 14.42
C MET A 57 16.21 6.23 15.84
N VAL A 58 16.56 4.96 16.05
CA VAL A 58 17.30 4.51 17.21
C VAL A 58 18.69 4.12 16.78
N VAL A 59 19.70 4.75 17.38
CA VAL A 59 21.11 4.57 17.02
C VAL A 59 21.87 3.88 18.16
N ALA A 60 22.88 3.09 17.79
CA ALA A 60 23.76 2.41 18.74
C ALA A 60 24.69 3.38 19.48
N GLU A 61 24.92 3.17 20.78
CA GLU A 61 25.94 3.81 21.60
C GLU A 61 27.10 2.86 21.86
N GLU A 62 28.21 3.37 22.43
CA GLU A 62 29.41 2.56 22.73
C GLU A 62 29.16 1.35 23.64
N SER A 63 28.14 1.44 24.47
CA SER A 63 27.74 0.35 25.38
C SER A 63 26.94 -0.78 24.71
N ASP A 64 26.52 -0.57 23.47
CA ASP A 64 25.67 -1.54 22.77
C ASP A 64 26.54 -2.58 22.05
N VAL A 65 26.57 -3.78 22.58
CA VAL A 65 27.27 -4.92 21.96
C VAL A 65 26.31 -5.61 20.99
N LEU A 66 26.36 -5.25 19.74
CA LEU A 66 25.61 -5.89 18.67
C LEU A 66 26.58 -6.46 17.64
N ALA A 67 26.38 -7.71 17.24
CA ALA A 67 27.30 -8.41 16.35
C ALA A 67 27.51 -7.76 14.97
N HIS A 68 26.60 -6.85 14.57
CA HIS A 68 26.56 -6.28 13.22
C HIS A 68 26.40 -4.76 13.18
N ALA A 69 26.49 -4.05 14.30
CA ALA A 69 26.36 -2.60 14.35
C ALA A 69 27.46 -1.96 15.19
N GLY A 70 28.08 -0.89 14.66
CA GLY A 70 29.03 -0.03 15.36
C GLY A 70 28.34 1.18 16.00
N THR A 71 29.08 1.89 16.87
CA THR A 71 28.62 3.14 17.48
C THR A 71 28.15 4.14 16.41
N GLY A 72 26.93 4.66 16.58
CA GLY A 72 26.30 5.61 15.66
C GLY A 72 25.53 4.97 14.50
N ASP A 73 25.57 3.65 14.34
CA ASP A 73 24.77 2.95 13.35
C ASP A 73 23.29 2.97 13.73
N ILE A 74 22.43 3.10 12.71
CA ILE A 74 20.97 3.01 12.90
C ILE A 74 20.61 1.54 13.15
N LEU A 75 19.90 1.29 14.25
CA LEU A 75 19.39 -0.03 14.64
C LEU A 75 17.97 -0.27 14.12
N CYS A 76 17.13 0.76 14.24
CA CYS A 76 15.82 0.81 13.61
C CYS A 76 15.44 2.25 13.29
N GLU A 77 14.53 2.40 12.34
CA GLU A 77 13.99 3.68 11.91
C GLU A 77 12.52 3.56 11.56
N ALA A 78 11.79 4.66 11.67
CA ALA A 78 10.41 4.78 11.21
C ALA A 78 10.04 6.26 11.04
N ILE A 79 8.97 6.51 10.32
CA ILE A 79 8.24 7.77 10.42
C ILE A 79 7.15 7.58 11.47
N ILE A 80 7.16 8.40 12.52
CA ILE A 80 6.05 8.55 13.45
C ILE A 80 5.13 9.60 12.86
N ALA A 81 3.85 9.28 12.63
CA ALA A 81 2.91 10.18 12.00
C ALA A 81 1.63 10.35 12.82
N TYR A 82 1.12 11.58 12.88
CA TYR A 82 -0.18 11.89 13.47
C TYR A 82 -1.09 12.52 12.42
N ALA A 83 -2.24 11.87 12.17
CA ALA A 83 -3.27 12.37 11.28
C ALA A 83 -4.46 12.87 12.12
N PRO A 84 -4.77 14.19 12.13
CA PRO A 84 -5.90 14.73 12.92
C PRO A 84 -7.26 14.14 12.55
N LEU A 85 -7.43 13.63 11.31
CA LEU A 85 -8.63 12.96 10.85
C LEU A 85 -8.73 11.49 11.29
N LEU A 86 -7.67 10.95 11.91
CA LEU A 86 -7.64 9.62 12.54
C LEU A 86 -7.07 9.73 13.97
N PRO A 87 -7.71 10.51 14.86
CA PRO A 87 -7.14 10.99 16.11
C PRO A 87 -6.89 9.89 17.16
N GLU A 88 -7.48 8.72 16.99
CA GLU A 88 -7.27 7.58 17.87
C GLU A 88 -5.83 7.06 17.84
N TYR A 89 -5.14 7.23 16.69
CA TYR A 89 -3.88 6.57 16.42
C TYR A 89 -2.70 7.53 16.25
N ILE A 90 -1.59 7.22 16.96
CA ILE A 90 -0.26 7.56 16.49
C ILE A 90 0.26 6.42 15.62
N GLN A 91 0.84 6.74 14.47
CA GLN A 91 1.20 5.75 13.46
C GLN A 91 2.72 5.54 13.44
N ILE A 92 3.16 4.29 13.27
CA ILE A 92 4.54 3.93 12.94
C ILE A 92 4.56 3.47 11.49
N CYS A 93 5.04 4.37 10.61
CA CYS A 93 5.07 4.22 9.16
C CYS A 93 6.48 3.88 8.69
N PHE A 94 6.62 3.19 7.56
CA PHE A 94 7.92 2.94 6.89
C PHE A 94 8.98 2.32 7.82
N PHE A 95 8.55 1.50 8.76
CA PHE A 95 9.42 0.87 9.75
C PHE A 95 10.47 -0.03 9.10
N GLU A 96 11.72 0.14 9.55
CA GLU A 96 12.85 -0.73 9.22
C GLU A 96 13.68 -1.01 10.46
N SER A 97 14.25 -2.21 10.57
CA SER A 97 15.13 -2.60 11.67
C SER A 97 16.18 -3.61 11.23
N LEU A 98 17.32 -3.62 11.89
CA LEU A 98 18.27 -4.74 11.83
C LEU A 98 17.72 -5.92 12.63
N GLU A 99 18.14 -7.13 12.28
CA GLU A 99 17.80 -8.34 13.06
C GLU A 99 18.49 -8.32 14.43
N GLY A 100 17.80 -8.81 15.47
CA GLY A 100 18.31 -8.82 16.84
C GLY A 100 18.28 -7.47 17.56
N CYS A 101 17.49 -6.51 17.07
CA CYS A 101 17.38 -5.16 17.64
C CYS A 101 16.06 -4.92 18.40
N GLU A 102 15.52 -5.93 19.09
CA GLU A 102 14.25 -5.88 19.83
C GLU A 102 14.18 -4.69 20.79
N LYS A 103 15.26 -4.43 21.55
CA LYS A 103 15.31 -3.31 22.49
C LYS A 103 15.26 -1.93 21.80
N ALA A 104 15.80 -1.84 20.58
CA ALA A 104 15.71 -0.60 19.81
C ALA A 104 14.28 -0.37 19.32
N VAL A 105 13.60 -1.45 18.91
CA VAL A 105 12.18 -1.39 18.53
C VAL A 105 11.30 -1.05 19.72
N GLU A 106 11.56 -1.63 20.90
CA GLU A 106 10.87 -1.27 22.15
C GLU A 106 11.02 0.22 22.47
N LEU A 107 12.26 0.75 22.40
CA LEU A 107 12.52 2.18 22.62
C LEU A 107 11.77 3.07 21.60
N LEU A 108 11.75 2.68 20.32
CA LEU A 108 10.99 3.40 19.29
C LEU A 108 9.49 3.41 19.62
N MET A 109 8.93 2.27 20.02
CA MET A 109 7.52 2.12 20.40
C MET A 109 7.17 2.98 21.62
N ASP A 110 8.03 3.00 22.64
CA ASP A 110 7.84 3.82 23.83
C ASP A 110 7.84 5.32 23.50
N GLN A 111 8.73 5.77 22.63
CA GLN A 111 8.77 7.17 22.18
C GLN A 111 7.54 7.51 21.34
N ALA A 112 7.13 6.63 20.42
CA ALA A 112 5.89 6.82 19.67
C ALA A 112 4.67 6.92 20.62
N GLY A 113 4.61 6.08 21.64
CA GLY A 113 3.56 6.15 22.67
C GLY A 113 3.55 7.47 23.44
N ARG A 114 4.72 8.04 23.78
CA ARG A 114 4.81 9.37 24.43
C ARG A 114 4.29 10.48 23.53
N ILE A 115 4.73 10.49 22.27
CA ILE A 115 4.26 11.44 21.26
C ILE A 115 2.74 11.28 21.08
N GLY A 116 2.24 10.06 20.97
CA GLY A 116 0.81 9.79 20.89
C GLY A 116 0.00 10.34 22.07
N LYS A 117 0.52 10.23 23.30
CA LYS A 117 -0.12 10.84 24.48
C LYS A 117 -0.22 12.36 24.40
N GLU A 118 0.82 13.03 23.89
CA GLU A 118 0.82 14.48 23.70
C GLU A 118 -0.26 14.93 22.71
N HIS A 119 -0.58 14.08 21.71
CA HIS A 119 -1.68 14.29 20.76
C HIS A 119 -3.05 13.76 21.23
N GLY A 120 -3.11 13.13 22.40
CA GLY A 120 -4.35 12.53 22.93
C GLY A 120 -4.75 11.22 22.27
N CYS A 121 -3.83 10.56 21.56
CA CYS A 121 -4.06 9.25 20.97
C CYS A 121 -4.22 8.16 22.03
N SER A 122 -5.08 7.18 21.78
CA SER A 122 -5.28 6.02 22.66
C SER A 122 -4.48 4.79 22.23
N ARG A 123 -4.05 4.72 20.98
CA ARG A 123 -3.40 3.55 20.37
C ARG A 123 -2.22 3.95 19.48
N ILE A 124 -1.25 3.04 19.39
CA ILE A 124 -0.23 3.03 18.33
C ILE A 124 -0.71 2.08 17.24
N VAL A 125 -0.69 2.48 15.98
CA VAL A 125 -0.86 1.59 14.83
C VAL A 125 0.45 1.47 14.05
N ILE A 126 0.86 0.23 13.72
CA ILE A 126 2.13 -0.05 13.05
C ILE A 126 1.84 -0.71 11.71
N GLY A 127 2.42 -0.17 10.64
CA GLY A 127 2.19 -0.64 9.27
C GLY A 127 1.10 0.13 8.51
N LEU A 128 0.62 1.25 9.04
CA LEU A 128 -0.20 2.23 8.30
C LEU A 128 0.72 3.37 7.84
N PHE A 129 0.65 3.78 6.58
CA PHE A 129 1.60 4.72 5.97
C PHE A 129 1.01 6.14 5.80
N GLY A 130 0.58 6.75 6.90
CA GLY A 130 -0.12 8.02 6.90
C GLY A 130 -1.60 7.84 6.53
N HIS A 131 -1.87 7.22 5.40
CA HIS A 131 -3.21 6.84 4.94
C HIS A 131 -3.15 5.47 4.24
N VAL A 132 -4.25 4.71 4.24
CA VAL A 132 -4.31 3.36 3.63
C VAL A 132 -3.94 3.36 2.14
N ASN A 133 -4.24 4.41 1.39
CA ASN A 133 -3.91 4.53 -0.02
C ASN A 133 -2.40 4.62 -0.29
N TYR A 134 -1.59 4.93 0.71
CA TYR A 134 -0.13 4.94 0.61
C TYR A 134 0.53 3.63 1.06
N GLY A 135 -0.18 2.80 1.81
CA GLY A 135 0.28 1.46 2.20
C GLY A 135 -0.26 0.99 3.54
N LEU A 136 -0.47 -0.30 3.65
CA LEU A 136 -1.00 -0.93 4.86
C LEU A 136 -0.42 -2.33 5.04
N GLY A 137 -0.04 -2.65 6.28
CA GLY A 137 0.34 -3.98 6.76
C GLY A 137 1.79 -4.37 6.48
N PHE A 138 2.26 -5.36 7.21
CA PHE A 138 3.50 -6.09 6.99
C PHE A 138 3.21 -7.42 6.34
N LEU A 139 4.08 -7.88 5.46
CA LEU A 139 4.02 -9.23 4.90
C LEU A 139 4.09 -10.26 6.04
N ASN A 140 3.16 -11.23 6.06
CA ASN A 140 3.06 -12.28 7.08
C ASN A 140 3.10 -13.70 6.51
N SER A 141 3.32 -13.83 5.22
CA SER A 141 3.51 -15.13 4.55
C SER A 141 4.33 -14.97 3.27
N HIS A 142 4.75 -16.07 2.63
CA HIS A 142 5.45 -16.03 1.34
C HIS A 142 6.70 -15.13 1.32
N TYR A 143 7.48 -15.13 2.38
CA TYR A 143 8.70 -14.32 2.52
C TYR A 143 9.80 -14.68 1.51
N ASP A 144 9.67 -15.78 0.80
CA ASP A 144 10.55 -16.25 -0.26
C ASP A 144 10.18 -15.76 -1.66
N SER A 145 9.06 -15.02 -1.79
CA SER A 145 8.63 -14.39 -3.05
C SER A 145 9.01 -12.91 -3.09
N VAL A 146 9.27 -12.39 -4.29
CA VAL A 146 9.42 -10.95 -4.50
C VAL A 146 8.09 -10.25 -4.23
N ASN A 147 8.13 -9.10 -3.55
CA ASN A 147 6.94 -8.28 -3.36
C ASN A 147 6.48 -7.69 -4.70
N SER A 148 5.17 -7.68 -4.95
CA SER A 148 4.58 -7.00 -6.09
C SER A 148 4.63 -5.48 -5.92
N PHE A 149 4.54 -4.74 -7.02
CA PHE A 149 4.56 -3.28 -7.00
C PHE A 149 3.48 -2.72 -6.07
N SER A 150 3.83 -1.71 -5.29
CA SER A 150 3.01 -1.11 -4.20
C SER A 150 2.60 -2.08 -3.09
N SER A 151 3.20 -3.27 -3.01
CA SER A 151 3.07 -4.13 -1.85
C SER A 151 4.32 -4.06 -0.98
N LEU A 152 4.12 -4.19 0.32
CA LEU A 152 5.22 -4.23 1.26
C LEU A 152 5.93 -5.59 1.20
N GLY A 153 7.25 -5.54 1.24
CA GLY A 153 8.11 -6.66 1.55
C GLY A 153 8.87 -6.34 2.83
N ASN A 154 8.97 -7.31 3.71
CA ASN A 154 9.73 -7.18 4.96
C ASN A 154 10.26 -8.53 5.41
N PRO A 155 11.34 -8.57 6.19
CA PRO A 155 11.79 -9.79 6.85
C PRO A 155 10.76 -10.31 7.87
N ALA A 156 10.71 -11.63 8.06
CA ALA A 156 9.79 -12.28 9.00
C ALA A 156 9.99 -11.85 10.46
N TYR A 157 11.22 -11.50 10.83
CA TYR A 157 11.53 -11.10 12.21
C TYR A 157 10.87 -9.78 12.64
N TYR A 158 10.37 -8.94 11.71
CA TYR A 158 9.60 -7.75 12.08
C TYR A 158 8.31 -8.12 12.81
N ASN A 159 7.62 -9.13 12.30
CA ASN A 159 6.39 -9.60 12.94
C ASN A 159 6.65 -10.12 14.36
N ALA A 160 7.76 -10.86 14.55
CA ALA A 160 8.15 -11.35 15.87
C ALA A 160 8.42 -10.20 16.87
N TYR A 161 8.99 -9.07 16.45
CA TYR A 161 9.18 -7.92 17.32
C TYR A 161 7.86 -7.40 17.91
N PHE A 162 6.88 -7.15 17.05
CA PHE A 162 5.60 -6.60 17.48
C PHE A 162 4.75 -7.61 18.26
N GLU A 163 4.85 -8.91 17.92
CA GLU A 163 4.22 -9.99 18.68
C GLU A 163 4.78 -10.09 20.10
N ASN A 164 6.11 -10.06 20.23
CA ASN A 164 6.78 -10.10 21.54
C ASN A 164 6.48 -8.87 22.39
N LEU A 165 6.19 -7.72 21.77
CA LEU A 165 5.75 -6.51 22.45
C LEU A 165 4.25 -6.54 22.83
N GLY A 166 3.53 -7.64 22.55
CA GLY A 166 2.13 -7.83 22.89
C GLY A 166 1.17 -7.00 22.03
N CYS A 167 1.55 -6.68 20.78
CA CYS A 167 0.66 -5.97 19.87
C CYS A 167 -0.47 -6.86 19.38
N GLU A 168 -1.67 -6.30 19.28
CA GLU A 168 -2.83 -6.90 18.65
C GLU A 168 -2.65 -6.95 17.12
N LYS A 169 -3.24 -7.94 16.45
CA LYS A 169 -3.11 -8.16 15.01
C LYS A 169 -4.43 -7.94 14.28
N THR A 170 -4.40 -7.14 13.23
CA THR A 170 -5.45 -7.09 12.19
C THR A 170 -4.91 -7.73 10.92
N LYS A 171 -5.54 -8.82 10.48
CA LYS A 171 -5.11 -9.58 9.29
C LYS A 171 -5.68 -9.00 8.01
N LEU A 172 -4.89 -9.15 6.94
CA LEU A 172 -5.23 -8.72 5.59
C LEU A 172 -4.92 -9.86 4.63
N ASN A 173 -5.79 -10.10 3.67
CA ASN A 173 -5.68 -11.17 2.70
C ASN A 173 -5.48 -10.63 1.29
N THR A 174 -4.66 -11.29 0.49
CA THR A 174 -4.64 -11.10 -0.96
C THR A 174 -5.11 -12.36 -1.68
N TYR A 175 -5.48 -12.20 -2.93
CA TYR A 175 -5.96 -13.29 -3.78
C TYR A 175 -5.18 -13.31 -5.10
N PHE A 176 -5.04 -14.50 -5.66
CA PHE A 176 -4.29 -14.69 -6.89
C PHE A 176 -5.08 -15.44 -7.94
N THR A 177 -4.88 -15.04 -9.19
CA THR A 177 -5.42 -15.66 -10.39
C THR A 177 -4.27 -16.05 -11.30
N HIS A 178 -4.14 -17.34 -11.57
CA HIS A 178 -3.06 -17.89 -12.39
C HIS A 178 -3.33 -17.77 -13.89
N ASP A 179 -4.61 -17.77 -14.28
CA ASP A 179 -5.04 -17.66 -15.67
C ASP A 179 -6.30 -16.80 -15.79
N LEU A 180 -6.31 -15.87 -16.74
CA LEU A 180 -7.46 -15.01 -17.02
C LEU A 180 -8.70 -15.77 -17.56
N ASN A 181 -8.57 -17.03 -17.95
CA ASN A 181 -9.70 -17.91 -18.29
C ASN A 181 -10.17 -18.72 -17.08
N ASN A 182 -10.40 -18.01 -15.98
CA ASN A 182 -10.65 -18.56 -14.65
C ASN A 182 -12.12 -18.58 -14.27
N ARG A 183 -12.38 -18.59 -12.94
CA ARG A 183 -13.71 -18.64 -12.35
C ARG A 183 -14.62 -17.48 -12.73
N LEU A 184 -14.08 -16.32 -13.10
CA LEU A 184 -14.88 -15.19 -13.61
C LEU A 184 -15.71 -15.56 -14.83
N SER A 185 -15.21 -16.45 -15.71
CA SER A 185 -15.90 -16.96 -16.89
C SER A 185 -17.20 -17.74 -16.55
N ARG A 186 -17.45 -18.05 -15.28
CA ARG A 186 -18.69 -18.71 -14.81
C ARG A 186 -19.87 -17.75 -14.69
N TYR A 187 -19.65 -16.44 -14.80
CA TYR A 187 -20.68 -15.41 -14.60
C TYR A 187 -21.10 -14.63 -15.86
N PRO A 188 -21.16 -15.24 -17.08
CA PRO A 188 -21.42 -14.49 -18.32
C PRO A 188 -22.80 -13.84 -18.34
N ALA A 189 -23.83 -14.50 -17.80
CA ALA A 189 -25.18 -13.95 -17.75
C ALA A 189 -25.29 -12.74 -16.80
N LEU A 190 -24.60 -12.77 -15.66
CA LEU A 190 -24.52 -11.64 -14.72
C LEU A 190 -23.80 -10.45 -15.37
N ILE A 191 -22.64 -10.69 -15.98
CA ILE A 191 -21.86 -9.67 -16.65
C ILE A 191 -22.68 -9.03 -17.78
N ALA A 192 -23.34 -9.83 -18.61
CA ALA A 192 -24.18 -9.33 -19.68
C ALA A 192 -25.38 -8.49 -19.18
N LYS A 193 -25.99 -8.88 -18.05
CA LYS A 193 -27.06 -8.12 -17.38
C LYS A 193 -26.53 -6.78 -16.87
N LEU A 194 -25.36 -6.78 -16.23
CA LEU A 194 -24.75 -5.57 -15.68
C LEU A 194 -24.36 -4.59 -16.81
N ARG A 195 -23.77 -5.07 -17.89
CA ARG A 195 -23.41 -4.26 -19.08
C ARG A 195 -24.63 -3.63 -19.79
N LYS A 196 -25.83 -4.15 -19.59
CA LYS A 196 -27.08 -3.52 -20.07
C LYS A 196 -27.58 -2.41 -19.15
N ASN A 197 -27.22 -2.45 -17.87
CA ASN A 197 -27.76 -1.56 -16.84
C ASN A 197 -26.79 -0.47 -16.38
N TYR A 198 -25.52 -0.63 -16.70
CA TYR A 198 -24.42 0.25 -16.28
C TYR A 198 -23.47 0.48 -17.43
N ASP A 199 -22.95 1.70 -17.53
CA ASP A 199 -21.87 2.05 -18.44
C ASP A 199 -20.53 1.91 -17.73
N PHE A 200 -19.58 1.20 -18.33
CA PHE A 200 -18.22 1.04 -17.81
C PHE A 200 -17.27 1.86 -18.68
N LYS A 201 -16.64 2.87 -18.10
CA LYS A 201 -15.79 3.82 -18.81
C LYS A 201 -14.40 3.84 -18.21
N PRO A 202 -13.33 3.79 -19.03
CA PRO A 202 -11.98 4.04 -18.54
C PRO A 202 -11.81 5.51 -18.17
N PHE A 203 -10.78 5.79 -17.38
CA PHE A 203 -10.32 7.15 -17.12
C PHE A 203 -9.98 7.85 -18.43
N ASP A 204 -10.39 9.11 -18.60
CA ASP A 204 -10.04 9.94 -19.78
C ASP A 204 -9.07 11.05 -19.36
N LYS A 205 -7.81 10.93 -19.76
CA LYS A 205 -6.76 11.93 -19.45
C LYS A 205 -7.06 13.33 -19.99
N ARG A 206 -7.91 13.47 -21.00
CA ARG A 206 -8.35 14.79 -21.52
C ARG A 206 -9.29 15.51 -20.55
N GLN A 207 -9.90 14.75 -19.64
CA GLN A 207 -10.79 15.21 -18.56
C GLN A 207 -10.20 14.82 -17.20
N PHE A 208 -8.88 14.99 -17.03
CA PHE A 208 -8.14 14.47 -15.86
C PHE A 208 -8.75 14.96 -14.55
N GLU A 209 -9.01 16.26 -14.43
CA GLU A 209 -9.60 16.88 -13.25
C GLU A 209 -10.97 16.28 -12.91
N TYR A 210 -11.87 16.17 -13.91
CA TYR A 210 -13.22 15.62 -13.73
C TYR A 210 -13.17 14.16 -13.20
N TYR A 211 -12.35 13.31 -13.82
CA TYR A 211 -12.26 11.91 -13.38
C TYR A 211 -11.52 11.75 -12.06
N SER A 212 -10.58 12.62 -11.73
CA SER A 212 -9.93 12.64 -10.43
C SER A 212 -10.90 13.00 -9.32
N HIS A 213 -11.80 13.98 -9.53
CA HIS A 213 -12.89 14.28 -8.58
C HIS A 213 -13.81 13.08 -8.38
N ILE A 214 -14.23 12.41 -9.46
CA ILE A 214 -15.04 11.18 -9.35
C ILE A 214 -14.33 10.12 -8.52
N TYR A 215 -13.01 9.94 -8.74
CA TYR A 215 -12.22 8.97 -7.98
C TYR A 215 -12.21 9.31 -6.49
N THR A 216 -11.93 10.55 -6.12
CA THR A 216 -11.92 11.00 -4.72
C THR A 216 -13.29 10.82 -4.06
N ASP A 217 -14.37 11.26 -4.74
CA ASP A 217 -15.74 11.14 -4.23
C ASP A 217 -16.12 9.66 -3.99
N LEU A 218 -15.81 8.78 -4.92
CA LEU A 218 -16.08 7.34 -4.79
C LEU A 218 -15.22 6.70 -3.70
N ASN A 219 -13.93 7.04 -3.60
CA ASN A 219 -13.06 6.57 -2.53
C ASN A 219 -13.65 6.93 -1.17
N ASN A 220 -13.92 8.22 -0.97
CA ASN A 220 -14.48 8.74 0.28
C ASN A 220 -15.84 8.12 0.64
N ALA A 221 -16.69 7.83 -0.36
CA ALA A 221 -17.99 7.22 -0.11
C ALA A 221 -17.93 5.69 0.10
N CYS A 222 -16.99 4.99 -0.53
CA CYS A 222 -16.93 3.53 -0.48
C CYS A 222 -16.19 2.98 0.74
N PHE A 223 -15.26 3.75 1.33
CA PHE A 223 -14.37 3.25 2.39
C PHE A 223 -14.62 3.88 3.78
N THR A 224 -15.74 4.52 4.00
CA THR A 224 -16.11 5.15 5.29
C THR A 224 -16.08 4.19 6.48
N GLU A 225 -16.36 2.90 6.25
CA GLU A 225 -16.38 1.87 7.29
C GLU A 225 -15.01 1.18 7.50
N HIS A 226 -14.01 1.54 6.68
CA HIS A 226 -12.70 0.91 6.80
C HIS A 226 -11.93 1.49 7.99
N LYS A 227 -11.52 0.63 8.92
CA LYS A 227 -10.91 0.96 10.23
C LYS A 227 -9.80 2.02 10.19
N TYR A 228 -8.99 2.04 9.14
CA TYR A 228 -7.83 2.94 9.02
C TYR A 228 -8.02 3.99 7.93
N TYR A 229 -9.23 4.11 7.39
CA TYR A 229 -9.54 5.12 6.38
C TYR A 229 -10.01 6.41 7.04
N TYR A 230 -9.58 7.54 6.50
CA TYR A 230 -10.16 8.85 6.78
C TYR A 230 -10.34 9.62 5.48
N HIS A 231 -11.18 10.63 5.51
CA HIS A 231 -11.57 11.40 4.33
C HIS A 231 -10.35 12.05 3.67
N ARG A 232 -10.19 11.86 2.36
CA ARG A 232 -9.10 12.44 1.57
C ARG A 232 -9.55 13.74 0.92
N GLU A 233 -8.61 14.67 0.80
CA GLU A 233 -8.78 15.85 -0.03
C GLU A 233 -8.55 15.51 -1.50
N TYR A 234 -9.17 16.27 -2.39
CA TYR A 234 -9.03 16.08 -3.84
C TYR A 234 -7.56 16.17 -4.29
N GLU A 235 -6.82 17.12 -3.70
CA GLU A 235 -5.42 17.38 -4.02
C GLU A 235 -4.52 16.16 -3.77
N ASP A 236 -4.79 15.39 -2.72
CA ASP A 236 -4.05 14.15 -2.41
C ASP A 236 -4.20 13.11 -3.52
N ASP A 237 -5.42 12.89 -3.99
CA ASP A 237 -5.71 11.94 -5.05
C ASP A 237 -5.28 12.45 -6.42
N TYR A 238 -5.42 13.74 -6.67
CA TYR A 238 -4.95 14.37 -7.90
C TYR A 238 -3.43 14.20 -8.07
N GLU A 239 -2.64 14.47 -7.02
CA GLU A 239 -1.18 14.26 -7.04
C GLU A 239 -0.83 12.79 -7.26
N MET A 240 -1.45 11.89 -6.49
CA MET A 240 -1.24 10.45 -6.61
C MET A 240 -1.55 9.93 -8.02
N LEU A 241 -2.71 10.28 -8.57
CA LEU A 241 -3.11 9.85 -9.92
C LEU A 241 -2.17 10.43 -10.99
N LYS A 242 -1.76 11.69 -10.85
CA LYS A 242 -0.81 12.32 -11.76
C LYS A 242 0.53 11.58 -11.82
N GLU A 243 1.04 11.12 -10.68
CA GLU A 243 2.25 10.31 -10.62
C GLU A 243 2.04 8.90 -11.18
N LEU A 244 0.95 8.24 -10.80
CA LEU A 244 0.64 6.89 -11.29
C LEU A 244 0.46 6.87 -12.82
N PHE A 245 -0.19 7.89 -13.39
CA PHE A 245 -0.40 7.99 -14.84
C PHE A 245 0.87 8.29 -15.66
N LEU A 246 2.04 8.47 -15.02
CA LEU A 246 3.32 8.35 -15.71
C LEU A 246 3.62 6.90 -16.13
N PHE A 247 3.13 5.92 -15.39
CA PHE A 247 3.32 4.49 -15.64
C PHE A 247 2.06 3.82 -16.19
N MET A 248 0.88 4.23 -15.72
CA MET A 248 -0.43 3.68 -16.05
C MET A 248 -0.97 4.25 -17.38
N LYS A 249 -1.89 3.50 -17.99
CA LYS A 249 -2.72 3.96 -19.10
C LYS A 249 -4.13 4.27 -18.61
N GLU A 250 -4.94 4.88 -19.47
CA GLU A 250 -6.33 5.21 -19.17
C GLU A 250 -7.18 4.00 -18.78
N ASP A 251 -6.93 2.86 -19.43
CA ASP A 251 -7.59 1.58 -19.15
C ASP A 251 -7.13 0.87 -17.86
N SER A 252 -6.31 1.55 -17.05
CA SER A 252 -5.92 1.09 -15.70
C SER A 252 -6.89 1.53 -14.60
N LEU A 253 -7.82 2.43 -14.88
CA LEU A 253 -8.85 2.88 -13.94
C LEU A 253 -10.20 2.92 -14.68
N PHE A 254 -11.13 2.07 -14.25
CA PHE A 254 -12.49 2.03 -14.79
C PHE A 254 -13.49 2.54 -13.77
N PHE A 255 -14.52 3.22 -14.27
CA PHE A 255 -15.68 3.65 -13.49
C PHE A 255 -16.95 3.00 -14.03
N ALA A 256 -17.83 2.59 -13.11
CA ALA A 256 -19.18 2.16 -13.42
C ALA A 256 -20.16 3.33 -13.21
N PHE A 257 -21.01 3.57 -14.21
CA PHE A 257 -22.02 4.62 -14.17
C PHE A 257 -23.44 4.03 -14.24
N LYS A 258 -24.35 4.59 -13.46
CA LYS A 258 -25.81 4.40 -13.62
C LYS A 258 -26.39 5.68 -14.18
N GLY A 259 -26.64 5.70 -15.51
CA GLY A 259 -26.88 6.96 -16.20
C GLY A 259 -25.67 7.88 -16.10
N ASN A 260 -25.83 9.06 -15.50
CA ASN A 260 -24.73 10.02 -15.29
C ASN A 260 -24.07 9.91 -13.90
N LYS A 261 -24.62 9.06 -13.00
CA LYS A 261 -24.09 8.91 -11.64
C LYS A 261 -22.95 7.88 -11.62
N PRO A 262 -21.72 8.24 -11.20
CA PRO A 262 -20.68 7.25 -10.92
C PRO A 262 -21.07 6.46 -9.66
N VAL A 263 -20.98 5.12 -9.73
CA VAL A 263 -21.47 4.23 -8.68
C VAL A 263 -20.43 3.21 -8.20
N GLY A 264 -19.28 3.17 -8.87
CA GLY A 264 -18.18 2.31 -8.46
C GLY A 264 -16.99 2.46 -9.40
N PHE A 265 -15.87 1.90 -8.99
CA PHE A 265 -14.61 1.94 -9.73
C PHE A 265 -13.75 0.72 -9.45
N ILE A 266 -12.75 0.50 -10.30
CA ILE A 266 -11.66 -0.45 -10.12
C ILE A 266 -10.37 0.14 -10.69
N MET A 267 -9.29 0.11 -9.89
CA MET A 267 -7.95 0.51 -10.33
C MET A 267 -7.01 -0.69 -10.34
N TRP A 268 -6.22 -0.79 -11.40
CA TRP A 268 -5.23 -1.84 -11.57
C TRP A 268 -4.02 -1.32 -12.36
N TYR A 269 -2.91 -2.03 -12.28
CA TYR A 269 -1.74 -1.80 -13.11
C TYR A 269 -0.87 -3.07 -13.26
N PRO A 270 0.02 -3.13 -14.28
CA PRO A 270 1.03 -4.19 -14.36
C PRO A 270 1.94 -4.19 -13.13
N ASP A 271 2.39 -5.37 -12.69
CA ASP A 271 3.39 -5.47 -11.62
C ASP A 271 4.75 -4.95 -12.11
N TYR A 272 4.98 -3.67 -11.92
CA TYR A 272 6.21 -3.01 -12.37
C TYR A 272 7.48 -3.53 -11.67
N ASN A 273 7.37 -4.26 -10.55
CA ASN A 273 8.50 -4.91 -9.91
C ASN A 273 9.10 -6.01 -10.77
N GLU A 274 8.34 -6.59 -11.73
CA GLU A 274 8.91 -7.50 -12.72
C GLU A 274 9.95 -6.83 -13.66
N LEU A 275 10.01 -5.48 -13.70
CA LEU A 275 11.03 -4.72 -14.41
C LEU A 275 12.25 -4.40 -13.55
N ALA A 276 12.16 -4.56 -12.24
CA ALA A 276 13.25 -4.31 -11.31
C ALA A 276 14.15 -5.53 -11.16
N LYS A 277 15.40 -5.28 -10.79
CA LYS A 277 16.27 -6.35 -10.29
C LYS A 277 16.09 -6.46 -8.77
N PRO A 278 16.26 -7.64 -8.20
CA PRO A 278 16.31 -7.79 -6.76
C PRO A 278 17.29 -6.81 -6.10
N GLY A 279 16.92 -6.26 -4.94
CA GLY A 279 17.70 -5.25 -4.23
C GLY A 279 17.64 -3.83 -4.86
N GLU A 280 16.91 -3.63 -5.96
CA GLU A 280 16.77 -2.31 -6.57
C GLU A 280 15.78 -1.42 -5.83
N LEU A 281 16.11 -0.11 -5.80
CA LEU A 281 15.15 0.94 -5.48
C LEU A 281 14.31 1.24 -6.72
N PHE A 282 12.99 1.20 -6.59
CA PHE A 282 12.11 1.59 -7.67
C PHE A 282 12.17 3.12 -7.88
N GLY A 283 12.23 3.57 -9.13
CA GLY A 283 12.35 5.00 -9.44
C GLY A 283 12.32 5.28 -10.95
N THR A 284 12.72 6.47 -11.36
CA THR A 284 12.60 6.99 -12.73
C THR A 284 13.18 6.09 -13.82
N LYS A 285 14.25 5.33 -13.55
CA LYS A 285 14.80 4.36 -14.51
C LYS A 285 13.77 3.27 -14.89
N HIS A 286 12.84 2.95 -14.00
CA HIS A 286 11.80 1.93 -14.25
C HIS A 286 10.71 2.47 -15.17
N PHE A 287 10.48 3.78 -15.20
CA PHE A 287 9.65 4.41 -16.21
C PHE A 287 10.17 4.12 -17.63
N PHE A 288 11.47 4.35 -17.87
CA PHE A 288 12.06 4.02 -19.18
C PHE A 288 12.06 2.52 -19.47
N LYS A 289 12.31 1.68 -18.43
CA LYS A 289 12.18 0.23 -18.60
C LYS A 289 10.75 -0.18 -18.98
N ASN A 290 9.72 0.46 -18.40
CA ASN A 290 8.33 0.19 -18.74
C ASN A 290 8.02 0.53 -20.21
N ILE A 291 8.49 1.66 -20.74
CA ILE A 291 8.34 2.01 -22.16
C ILE A 291 8.95 0.94 -23.06
N LEU A 292 10.14 0.42 -22.72
CA LEU A 292 10.88 -0.53 -23.56
C LEU A 292 10.46 -1.98 -23.36
N LYS A 293 10.11 -2.38 -22.15
CA LYS A 293 9.94 -3.78 -21.71
C LYS A 293 8.62 -4.06 -21.00
N GLY A 294 7.72 -3.09 -20.88
CA GLY A 294 6.44 -3.26 -20.17
C GLY A 294 5.58 -4.41 -20.71
N LYS A 295 5.74 -4.74 -21.99
CA LYS A 295 5.10 -5.91 -22.62
C LYS A 295 5.59 -7.26 -22.06
N ASN A 296 6.69 -7.29 -21.32
CA ASN A 296 7.22 -8.52 -20.70
C ASN A 296 6.60 -8.82 -19.33
N ILE A 297 5.90 -7.87 -18.75
CA ILE A 297 5.20 -8.05 -17.47
C ILE A 297 4.09 -9.08 -17.63
N LYS A 298 4.02 -10.05 -16.73
CA LYS A 298 3.08 -11.17 -16.76
C LYS A 298 1.98 -11.08 -15.71
N THR A 299 2.22 -10.34 -14.63
CA THR A 299 1.27 -10.18 -13.54
C THR A 299 0.69 -8.76 -13.57
N ALA A 300 -0.62 -8.64 -13.43
CA ALA A 300 -1.30 -7.40 -13.13
C ALA A 300 -1.70 -7.39 -11.66
N LYS A 301 -1.79 -6.20 -11.07
CA LYS A 301 -2.25 -6.00 -9.70
C LYS A 301 -3.52 -5.16 -9.70
N VAL A 302 -4.58 -5.68 -9.11
CA VAL A 302 -5.77 -4.90 -8.78
C VAL A 302 -5.48 -4.20 -7.46
N MET A 303 -5.41 -2.87 -7.50
CA MET A 303 -5.07 -2.05 -6.34
C MET A 303 -6.24 -1.86 -5.40
N GLU A 304 -7.35 -1.47 -5.99
CA GLU A 304 -8.56 -1.20 -5.23
C GLU A 304 -9.79 -1.29 -6.11
N TRP A 305 -10.90 -1.52 -5.48
CA TRP A 305 -12.23 -1.36 -6.04
C TRP A 305 -13.17 -0.77 -4.99
N GLY A 306 -14.12 0.01 -5.43
CA GLY A 306 -15.17 0.56 -4.60
C GLY A 306 -16.51 0.51 -5.31
N VAL A 307 -17.57 0.25 -4.56
CA VAL A 307 -18.97 0.34 -5.02
C VAL A 307 -19.77 1.04 -3.92
N LEU A 308 -20.54 2.05 -4.31
CA LEU A 308 -21.41 2.78 -3.39
C LEU A 308 -22.37 1.80 -2.71
N GLU A 309 -22.68 2.04 -1.45
CA GLU A 309 -23.45 1.14 -0.58
C GLU A 309 -24.77 0.69 -1.21
N GLU A 310 -25.55 1.63 -1.76
CA GLU A 310 -26.84 1.33 -2.41
C GLU A 310 -26.75 0.48 -3.68
N TYR A 311 -25.53 0.25 -4.21
CA TYR A 311 -25.24 -0.59 -5.37
C TYR A 311 -24.48 -1.87 -5.02
N ARG A 312 -24.20 -2.12 -3.73
CA ARG A 312 -23.59 -3.37 -3.27
C ARG A 312 -24.54 -4.56 -3.46
N GLY A 313 -24.00 -5.77 -3.46
CA GLY A 313 -24.79 -7.01 -3.61
C GLY A 313 -25.32 -7.32 -5.01
N CYS A 314 -25.22 -6.39 -5.98
CA CYS A 314 -25.70 -6.62 -7.35
C CYS A 314 -24.65 -7.26 -8.28
N GLY A 315 -23.41 -7.44 -7.82
CA GLY A 315 -22.33 -8.07 -8.57
C GLY A 315 -21.48 -7.08 -9.38
N LEU A 316 -21.56 -5.77 -9.16
CA LEU A 316 -20.76 -4.77 -9.87
C LEU A 316 -19.24 -5.03 -9.83
N PRO A 317 -18.63 -5.49 -8.71
CA PRO A 317 -17.21 -5.82 -8.70
C PRO A 317 -16.84 -6.91 -9.71
N VAL A 318 -17.74 -7.88 -9.97
CA VAL A 318 -17.52 -8.93 -10.99
C VAL A 318 -17.45 -8.32 -12.39
N ALA A 319 -18.33 -7.38 -12.71
CA ALA A 319 -18.32 -6.72 -14.02
C ALA A 319 -17.14 -5.75 -14.19
N LEU A 320 -16.74 -5.04 -13.12
CA LEU A 320 -15.54 -4.21 -13.11
C LEU A 320 -14.27 -5.05 -13.31
N THR A 321 -14.17 -6.21 -12.63
CA THR A 321 -13.06 -7.16 -12.82
C THR A 321 -13.08 -7.73 -14.25
N ASP A 322 -14.25 -7.98 -14.86
CA ASP A 322 -14.34 -8.39 -16.26
C ASP A 322 -13.78 -7.31 -17.21
N CYS A 323 -14.02 -6.02 -16.95
CA CYS A 323 -13.40 -4.95 -17.73
C CYS A 323 -11.87 -5.02 -17.70
N VAL A 324 -11.29 -5.24 -16.50
CA VAL A 324 -9.84 -5.43 -16.35
C VAL A 324 -9.36 -6.64 -17.14
N TYR A 325 -10.01 -7.80 -17.01
CA TYR A 325 -9.59 -9.04 -17.68
C TYR A 325 -9.69 -8.94 -19.20
N GLN A 326 -10.74 -8.30 -19.72
CA GLN A 326 -10.85 -8.03 -21.19
C GLN A 326 -9.73 -7.12 -21.67
N THR A 327 -9.38 -6.09 -20.88
CA THR A 327 -8.26 -5.19 -21.19
C THR A 327 -6.92 -5.93 -21.16
N LEU A 328 -6.68 -6.76 -20.17
CA LEU A 328 -5.46 -7.57 -20.06
C LEU A 328 -5.30 -8.51 -21.27
N LYS A 329 -6.37 -9.19 -21.66
CA LYS A 329 -6.38 -10.10 -22.83
C LYS A 329 -6.14 -9.38 -24.16
N SER A 330 -6.64 -8.15 -24.30
CA SER A 330 -6.60 -7.42 -25.56
C SER A 330 -5.33 -6.57 -25.72
N ASN A 331 -4.85 -5.95 -24.64
CA ASN A 331 -3.88 -4.85 -24.72
C ASN A 331 -2.55 -5.14 -24.03
N TYR A 332 -2.50 -6.22 -23.20
CA TYR A 332 -1.34 -6.53 -22.35
C TYR A 332 -0.93 -8.00 -22.50
N ASN A 333 0.27 -8.32 -22.05
CA ASN A 333 0.76 -9.71 -21.97
C ASN A 333 0.61 -10.31 -20.56
N CYS A 334 -0.14 -9.65 -19.69
CA CYS A 334 -0.43 -10.16 -18.36
C CYS A 334 -1.42 -11.33 -18.44
N SER A 335 -1.05 -12.45 -17.85
CA SER A 335 -1.89 -13.64 -17.77
C SER A 335 -2.32 -13.96 -16.35
N ARG A 336 -1.72 -13.27 -15.36
CA ARG A 336 -1.93 -13.48 -13.93
C ARG A 336 -2.40 -12.17 -13.28
N VAL A 337 -3.17 -12.30 -12.20
CA VAL A 337 -3.65 -11.14 -11.44
C VAL A 337 -3.47 -11.40 -9.95
N GLU A 338 -2.89 -10.44 -9.24
CA GLU A 338 -2.85 -10.38 -7.78
C GLU A 338 -3.77 -9.25 -7.30
N SER A 339 -4.61 -9.51 -6.27
CA SER A 339 -5.36 -8.44 -5.62
C SER A 339 -4.47 -7.67 -4.65
N SER A 340 -4.84 -6.43 -4.34
CA SER A 340 -4.35 -5.78 -3.14
C SER A 340 -4.90 -6.48 -1.89
N TRP A 341 -4.45 -6.05 -0.72
CA TRP A 341 -4.90 -6.59 0.55
C TRP A 341 -6.36 -6.20 0.84
N ILE A 342 -7.05 -7.09 1.54
CA ILE A 342 -8.43 -6.95 2.01
C ILE A 342 -8.43 -7.29 3.49
N LEU A 343 -9.01 -6.45 4.34
CA LEU A 343 -9.22 -6.77 5.76
C LEU A 343 -9.90 -8.13 5.90
N ASP A 344 -9.41 -8.99 6.79
CA ASP A 344 -9.99 -10.32 7.01
C ASP A 344 -11.47 -10.24 7.43
N GLU A 345 -11.83 -9.20 8.17
CA GLU A 345 -13.20 -8.90 8.60
C GLU A 345 -14.13 -8.37 7.49
N ASN A 346 -13.59 -7.99 6.33
CA ASN A 346 -14.40 -7.58 5.17
C ASN A 346 -14.90 -8.81 4.41
N GLU A 347 -15.93 -9.47 4.95
CA GLU A 347 -16.49 -10.72 4.42
C GLU A 347 -16.97 -10.58 2.97
N ASP A 348 -17.60 -9.46 2.61
CA ASP A 348 -18.14 -9.22 1.27
C ASP A 348 -17.03 -9.23 0.21
N SER A 349 -15.96 -8.44 0.42
CA SER A 349 -14.84 -8.39 -0.52
C SER A 349 -14.08 -9.70 -0.57
N ASN A 350 -13.84 -10.35 0.58
CA ASN A 350 -13.20 -11.66 0.64
C ASN A 350 -14.03 -12.73 -0.11
N SER A 351 -15.35 -12.75 0.07
CA SER A 351 -16.26 -13.70 -0.60
C SER A 351 -16.26 -13.53 -2.13
N ILE A 352 -16.25 -12.27 -2.61
CA ILE A 352 -16.16 -11.98 -4.05
C ILE A 352 -14.82 -12.48 -4.60
N CYS A 353 -13.71 -12.17 -3.94
CA CYS A 353 -12.39 -12.64 -4.39
C CYS A 353 -12.29 -14.16 -4.38
N GLN A 354 -12.80 -14.84 -3.36
CA GLN A 354 -12.86 -16.32 -3.31
C GLN A 354 -13.69 -16.92 -4.46
N ALA A 355 -14.74 -16.22 -4.89
CA ALA A 355 -15.59 -16.67 -6.00
C ALA A 355 -14.92 -16.53 -7.37
N ILE A 356 -14.09 -15.49 -7.60
CA ILE A 356 -13.54 -15.16 -8.92
C ILE A 356 -12.04 -15.43 -9.07
N CYS A 357 -11.26 -15.48 -7.98
CA CYS A 357 -9.84 -15.80 -7.98
C CYS A 357 -9.57 -17.31 -7.78
N ASP A 358 -8.37 -17.76 -8.07
CA ASP A 358 -8.02 -19.18 -7.96
C ASP A 358 -7.69 -19.57 -6.52
N GLU A 359 -7.01 -18.70 -5.78
CA GLU A 359 -6.58 -18.97 -4.40
C GLU A 359 -6.44 -17.71 -3.55
N LYS A 360 -6.54 -17.86 -2.21
CA LYS A 360 -6.03 -16.92 -1.23
C LYS A 360 -4.51 -17.04 -1.25
N TYR A 361 -3.82 -15.89 -1.32
CA TYR A 361 -2.38 -15.88 -1.59
C TYR A 361 -1.57 -15.36 -0.41
N LYS A 362 -1.10 -14.11 -0.47
CA LYS A 362 -0.31 -13.53 0.61
C LYS A 362 -1.18 -13.05 1.75
N GLU A 363 -0.67 -13.20 2.97
CA GLU A 363 -1.22 -12.61 4.17
C GLU A 363 -0.37 -11.41 4.58
N TYR A 364 -1.03 -10.35 5.01
CA TYR A 364 -0.42 -9.18 5.64
C TYR A 364 -1.02 -8.96 7.02
N VAL A 365 -0.35 -8.16 7.85
CA VAL A 365 -0.79 -7.87 9.21
C VAL A 365 -0.50 -6.42 9.58
N VAL A 366 -1.46 -5.77 10.21
CA VAL A 366 -1.28 -4.48 10.89
C VAL A 366 -1.24 -4.75 12.38
N TYR A 367 -0.34 -4.09 13.08
CA TYR A 367 -0.22 -4.22 14.52
C TYR A 367 -0.79 -3.01 15.23
N GLU A 368 -1.40 -3.23 16.39
CA GLU A 368 -1.89 -2.17 17.25
C GLU A 368 -1.48 -2.42 18.69
N LYS A 369 -1.21 -1.33 19.43
CA LYS A 369 -0.92 -1.40 20.85
C LYS A 369 -1.60 -0.24 21.56
N ALA A 370 -2.30 -0.50 22.67
CA ALA A 370 -2.84 0.55 23.52
C ALA A 370 -1.70 1.39 24.12
N ILE A 371 -1.92 2.69 24.21
CA ILE A 371 -1.02 3.62 24.90
C ILE A 371 -1.41 3.60 26.36
N GLY A 372 -0.53 3.04 27.21
CA GLY A 372 -0.74 2.88 28.64
C GLY A 372 -0.68 4.18 29.45
#